data_05f96b88421b21dd7a4f3168c3668a6c
#
_entry.id   05f96b88421b21dd7a4f3168c3668a6c
#
_cell.length_a   1.000
_cell.length_b   1.000
_cell.length_c   1.000
_cell.angle_alpha   90.00
_cell.angle_beta   90.00
_cell.angle_gamma   90.00
#
_symmetry.space_group_name_H-M   'P 1'
#
loop_
_entity.id
_entity.type
_entity.pdbx_description
1 polymer ?
#
loop_
_entity_poly.entity_id
_entity_poly.type
_entity_poly.pdbx_seq_one_letter_code
_entity_poly.pdbx_strand_id
1 'polypeptide(L)'
;ALPVSICTHTCLNAPMCDGGREESMRMCVPIIEKCELDKRCLPTEKLLPLKKKDLEYKEGTKMPTLHNISNDMYTAGMNKLDGKDFYGSYVVDTDNGHKVCNEVSKEFKFWNMWNDKGNKGYFCPEPMTAMINSPNLSLPNEVSGYEEITKGHTFKCWQRFFTE
;
A
#
# COMPACT_ATOMS: atom_id res chain seq x y z
N ALA A 1 6.32 9.37 26.45
CA ALA A 1 6.45 8.88 25.08
C ALA A 1 5.18 9.27 24.30
N LEU A 2 5.33 9.48 23.00
CA LEU A 2 4.22 9.74 22.09
C LEU A 2 4.19 8.63 21.03
N PRO A 3 3.06 7.92 20.86
CA PRO A 3 2.91 6.95 19.79
C PRO A 3 2.97 7.66 18.43
N VAL A 4 3.63 7.01 17.46
CA VAL A 4 3.76 7.52 16.09
C VAL A 4 3.19 6.52 15.11
N SER A 5 2.30 7.00 14.25
CA SER A 5 1.83 6.29 13.06
C SER A 5 1.64 7.31 11.94
N ILE A 6 2.24 7.05 10.79
CA ILE A 6 2.14 7.89 9.60
C ILE A 6 1.50 7.05 8.51
N CYS A 7 0.44 7.60 7.92
CA CYS A 7 -0.22 7.06 6.75
C CYS A 7 -0.31 8.18 5.70
N THR A 8 -0.03 7.85 4.46
CA THR A 8 -0.25 8.80 3.36
C THR A 8 -1.35 8.27 2.45
N HIS A 9 -2.40 9.04 2.29
CA HIS A 9 -3.55 8.71 1.45
C HIS A 9 -3.35 9.29 0.05
N THR A 10 -2.80 8.48 -0.84
CA THR A 10 -2.54 8.87 -2.23
C THR A 10 -3.43 8.06 -3.15
N CYS A 11 -4.30 8.74 -3.90
CA CYS A 11 -5.16 8.12 -4.89
C CYS A 11 -4.61 8.35 -6.29
N LEU A 12 -4.50 7.29 -7.06
CA LEU A 12 -4.07 7.30 -8.45
C LEU A 12 -5.30 7.07 -9.35
N ASN A 13 -5.54 7.99 -10.28
CA ASN A 13 -6.64 7.86 -11.23
C ASN A 13 -6.31 6.86 -12.34
N ALA A 14 -7.33 6.20 -12.86
CA ALA A 14 -7.26 5.41 -14.07
C ALA A 14 -8.27 5.96 -15.10
N PRO A 15 -7.86 6.25 -16.33
CA PRO A 15 -6.47 6.22 -16.81
C PRO A 15 -5.60 7.36 -16.23
N MET A 16 -4.28 7.22 -16.30
CA MET A 16 -3.33 8.23 -15.77
C MET A 16 -3.15 9.44 -16.67
N CYS A 17 -3.63 9.39 -17.91
CA CYS A 17 -3.50 10.48 -18.89
C CYS A 17 -4.73 10.55 -19.80
N ASP A 18 -4.95 11.72 -20.39
CA ASP A 18 -6.01 11.92 -21.40
C ASP A 18 -5.84 10.95 -22.57
N GLY A 19 -6.93 10.31 -22.98
CA GLY A 19 -6.93 9.32 -24.05
C GLY A 19 -6.38 7.95 -23.65
N GLY A 20 -5.91 7.78 -22.40
CA GLY A 20 -5.52 6.49 -21.86
C GLY A 20 -6.72 5.55 -21.62
N ARG A 21 -6.43 4.27 -21.47
CA ARG A 21 -7.45 3.24 -21.19
C ARG A 21 -7.28 2.69 -19.78
N GLU A 22 -8.36 2.58 -19.05
CA GLU A 22 -8.34 1.98 -17.69
C GLU A 22 -7.85 0.53 -17.74
N GLU A 23 -8.19 -0.21 -18.80
CA GLU A 23 -7.79 -1.61 -18.97
C GLU A 23 -6.27 -1.80 -19.15
N SER A 24 -5.54 -0.76 -19.58
CA SER A 24 -4.07 -0.81 -19.71
C SER A 24 -3.33 -0.58 -18.39
N MET A 25 -4.02 -0.06 -17.38
CA MET A 25 -3.40 0.23 -16.07
C MET A 25 -3.12 -1.04 -15.29
N ARG A 26 -1.90 -1.15 -14.77
CA ARG A 26 -1.45 -2.24 -13.90
C ARG A 26 -0.84 -1.66 -12.64
N MET A 27 -1.32 -2.16 -11.50
CA MET A 27 -0.81 -1.78 -10.18
C MET A 27 0.16 -2.84 -9.67
N CYS A 28 1.32 -2.42 -9.19
CA CYS A 28 2.28 -3.27 -8.51
C CYS A 28 2.53 -2.74 -7.10
N VAL A 29 2.09 -3.48 -6.10
CA VAL A 29 2.27 -3.15 -4.68
C VAL A 29 2.99 -4.30 -3.99
N PRO A 30 4.07 -4.03 -3.24
CA PRO A 30 4.90 -5.08 -2.63
C PRO A 30 4.27 -5.61 -1.34
N ILE A 31 3.33 -6.51 -1.46
CA ILE A 31 2.64 -7.13 -0.33
C ILE A 31 3.16 -8.54 -0.03
N ILE A 32 3.15 -8.95 1.25
CA ILE A 32 3.62 -10.27 1.70
C ILE A 32 2.48 -11.08 2.32
N GLU A 33 1.80 -10.53 3.32
CA GLU A 33 0.71 -11.17 4.04
C GLU A 33 -0.46 -10.21 4.19
N LYS A 34 -1.65 -10.75 4.26
CA LYS A 34 -2.87 -9.98 4.51
C LYS A 34 -3.12 -9.83 6.00
N CYS A 35 -3.32 -8.61 6.46
CA CYS A 35 -3.81 -8.34 7.81
C CYS A 35 -5.32 -8.62 7.85
N GLU A 36 -5.77 -9.53 8.73
CA GLU A 36 -7.21 -9.75 8.91
C GLU A 36 -7.82 -8.54 9.60
N LEU A 37 -8.91 -8.02 9.04
CA LEU A 37 -9.66 -6.88 9.61
C LEU A 37 -11.04 -7.31 10.07
N ASP A 38 -11.52 -6.75 11.17
CA ASP A 38 -12.88 -6.91 11.67
C ASP A 38 -13.89 -6.05 10.85
N LYS A 39 -15.18 -6.10 11.23
CA LYS A 39 -16.25 -5.34 10.58
C LYS A 39 -16.08 -3.81 10.65
N ARG A 40 -15.22 -3.33 11.56
CA ARG A 40 -14.88 -1.91 11.72
C ARG A 40 -13.60 -1.54 11.01
N CYS A 41 -13.05 -2.44 10.20
CA CYS A 41 -11.75 -2.31 9.54
C CYS A 41 -10.57 -2.19 10.53
N LEU A 42 -10.67 -2.80 11.72
CA LEU A 42 -9.59 -2.87 12.69
C LEU A 42 -8.88 -4.23 12.60
N PRO A 43 -7.54 -4.28 12.71
CA PRO A 43 -6.81 -5.55 12.72
C PRO A 43 -7.26 -6.47 13.84
N THR A 44 -7.42 -7.76 13.51
CA THR A 44 -7.74 -8.85 14.46
C THR A 44 -6.49 -9.53 15.01
N GLU A 45 -5.31 -8.95 14.76
CA GLU A 45 -4.01 -9.49 15.15
C GLU A 45 -3.56 -10.75 14.39
N LYS A 46 -4.28 -11.13 13.32
CA LYS A 46 -3.92 -12.27 12.47
C LYS A 46 -3.35 -11.83 11.14
N LEU A 47 -2.22 -12.45 10.77
CA LEU A 47 -1.65 -12.38 9.44
C LEU A 47 -2.05 -13.63 8.66
N LEU A 48 -2.54 -13.45 7.46
CA LEU A 48 -3.07 -14.50 6.60
C LEU A 48 -2.23 -14.60 5.31
N PRO A 49 -2.05 -15.78 4.75
CA PRO A 49 -1.41 -15.94 3.45
C PRO A 49 -2.23 -15.24 2.36
N LEU A 50 -1.54 -14.72 1.35
CA LEU A 50 -2.17 -14.08 0.20
C LEU A 50 -3.02 -15.11 -0.57
N LYS A 51 -4.22 -14.69 -0.95
CA LYS A 51 -5.11 -15.45 -1.85
C LYS A 51 -4.91 -14.99 -3.29
N LYS A 52 -5.44 -15.73 -4.25
CA LYS A 52 -5.34 -15.42 -5.69
C LYS A 52 -5.70 -13.95 -6.01
N LYS A 53 -6.78 -13.43 -5.43
CA LYS A 53 -7.18 -12.03 -5.64
C LYS A 53 -6.20 -11.00 -5.08
N ASP A 54 -5.47 -11.35 -4.02
CA ASP A 54 -4.49 -10.45 -3.41
C ASP A 54 -3.22 -10.35 -4.29
N LEU A 55 -2.89 -11.42 -5.03
CA LEU A 55 -1.76 -11.45 -5.97
C LEU A 55 -1.93 -10.47 -7.14
N GLU A 56 -3.16 -10.07 -7.46
CA GLU A 56 -3.43 -9.06 -8.49
C GLU A 56 -2.74 -7.73 -8.18
N TYR A 57 -2.56 -7.37 -6.91
CA TYR A 57 -1.80 -6.18 -6.53
C TYR A 57 -0.29 -6.35 -6.74
N LYS A 58 0.23 -7.52 -6.44
CA LYS A 58 1.66 -7.81 -6.44
C LYS A 58 2.22 -8.05 -7.85
N GLU A 59 1.46 -8.72 -8.68
CA GLU A 59 1.91 -9.19 -10.00
C GLU A 59 1.68 -8.19 -11.13
N GLY A 60 1.17 -7.00 -10.82
CA GLY A 60 0.91 -5.97 -11.82
C GLY A 60 -0.18 -6.35 -12.80
N THR A 61 -1.18 -7.10 -12.36
CA THR A 61 -2.35 -7.42 -13.18
C THR A 61 -3.26 -6.22 -13.33
N LYS A 62 -4.47 -6.38 -13.87
CA LYS A 62 -5.42 -5.31 -14.12
C LYS A 62 -5.60 -4.42 -12.88
N MET A 63 -5.64 -3.10 -13.08
CA MET A 63 -5.75 -2.16 -11.97
C MET A 63 -7.00 -2.43 -11.13
N PRO A 64 -6.87 -2.48 -9.80
CA PRO A 64 -7.97 -2.84 -8.89
C PRO A 64 -9.16 -1.89 -8.85
N THR A 65 -9.15 -0.79 -9.60
CA THR A 65 -10.31 0.12 -9.73
C THR A 65 -11.58 -0.58 -10.20
N LEU A 66 -11.42 -1.72 -10.89
CA LEU A 66 -12.53 -2.53 -11.36
C LEU A 66 -13.04 -3.52 -10.31
N HIS A 67 -12.38 -3.61 -9.16
CA HIS A 67 -12.74 -4.48 -8.05
C HIS A 67 -13.34 -3.66 -6.91
N ASN A 68 -14.29 -4.27 -6.21
CA ASN A 68 -14.87 -3.65 -5.03
C ASN A 68 -13.92 -3.80 -3.83
N ILE A 69 -13.15 -2.76 -3.54
CA ILE A 69 -12.24 -2.72 -2.40
C ILE A 69 -12.71 -1.65 -1.42
N SER A 70 -13.13 -2.08 -0.25
CA SER A 70 -13.53 -1.16 0.82
C SER A 70 -12.37 -0.82 1.74
N ASN A 71 -11.56 -1.82 2.08
CA ASN A 71 -10.35 -1.69 2.90
C ASN A 71 -9.64 -3.03 2.95
N ASP A 72 -8.45 -3.11 2.41
CA ASP A 72 -7.60 -4.31 2.51
C ASP A 72 -6.22 -3.88 2.99
N MET A 73 -5.72 -4.49 4.06
CA MET A 73 -4.44 -4.16 4.66
C MET A 73 -3.45 -5.31 4.54
N TYR A 74 -2.20 -5.00 4.22
CA TYR A 74 -1.13 -5.97 3.98
C TYR A 74 0.19 -5.52 4.60
N THR A 75 1.04 -6.49 4.96
CA THR A 75 2.44 -6.21 5.29
C THR A 75 3.22 -5.88 4.01
N ALA A 76 4.14 -4.92 4.11
CA ALA A 76 4.95 -4.47 2.98
C ALA A 76 6.16 -5.39 2.73
N GLY A 77 6.54 -5.52 1.48
CA GLY A 77 7.71 -6.26 1.02
C GLY A 77 8.56 -5.45 0.05
N MET A 78 9.49 -6.15 -0.59
CA MET A 78 10.30 -5.60 -1.66
C MET A 78 9.62 -5.81 -3.01
N ASN A 79 9.60 -4.79 -3.84
CA ASN A 79 9.16 -4.80 -5.22
C ASN A 79 10.36 -4.84 -6.17
N LYS A 80 10.09 -4.96 -7.47
CA LYS A 80 11.05 -4.78 -8.55
C LYS A 80 10.58 -3.67 -9.47
N LEU A 81 11.50 -2.78 -9.81
CA LEU A 81 11.30 -1.76 -10.83
C LEU A 81 12.44 -1.93 -11.85
N ASP A 82 12.10 -2.30 -13.07
CA ASP A 82 13.07 -2.63 -14.14
C ASP A 82 14.19 -3.60 -13.70
N GLY A 83 13.79 -4.63 -12.94
CA GLY A 83 14.69 -5.67 -12.42
C GLY A 83 15.50 -5.30 -11.18
N LYS A 84 15.47 -4.05 -10.73
CA LYS A 84 16.17 -3.58 -9.52
C LYS A 84 15.25 -3.62 -8.32
N ASP A 85 15.82 -3.84 -7.13
CA ASP A 85 15.08 -3.78 -5.88
C ASP A 85 14.52 -2.38 -5.66
N PHE A 86 13.22 -2.32 -5.34
CA PHE A 86 12.45 -1.10 -5.19
C PHE A 86 11.51 -1.21 -4.00
N TYR A 87 11.66 -0.34 -3.02
CA TYR A 87 10.77 -0.32 -1.86
C TYR A 87 9.66 0.71 -2.08
N GLY A 88 8.56 0.25 -2.67
CA GLY A 88 7.47 1.12 -3.09
C GLY A 88 6.49 0.44 -4.03
N SER A 89 5.44 1.17 -4.40
CA SER A 89 4.44 0.76 -5.38
C SER A 89 4.58 1.55 -6.67
N TYR A 90 4.04 1.01 -7.77
CA TYR A 90 3.91 1.77 -9.01
C TYR A 90 2.67 1.36 -9.79
N VAL A 91 2.20 2.26 -10.64
CA VAL A 91 1.24 1.98 -11.71
C VAL A 91 1.96 2.09 -13.03
N VAL A 92 1.72 1.16 -13.92
CA VAL A 92 2.23 1.18 -15.30
C VAL A 92 1.05 1.21 -16.28
N ASP A 93 1.13 2.07 -17.28
CA ASP A 93 0.30 2.00 -18.48
C ASP A 93 0.97 1.07 -19.50
N THR A 94 0.38 -0.10 -19.73
CA THR A 94 0.96 -1.11 -20.62
C THR A 94 0.87 -0.75 -22.10
N ASP A 95 0.10 0.28 -22.47
CA ASP A 95 0.00 0.74 -23.86
C ASP A 95 1.24 1.54 -24.29
N ASN A 96 1.86 2.26 -23.36
CA ASN A 96 3.00 3.14 -23.65
C ASN A 96 4.22 2.89 -22.74
N GLY A 97 4.09 2.09 -21.69
CA GLY A 97 5.15 1.77 -20.75
C GLY A 97 5.42 2.83 -19.68
N HIS A 98 4.70 3.96 -19.69
CA HIS A 98 4.87 4.98 -18.66
C HIS A 98 4.48 4.48 -17.27
N LYS A 99 5.27 4.86 -16.27
CA LYS A 99 5.05 4.48 -14.88
C LYS A 99 4.92 5.71 -13.99
N VAL A 100 4.04 5.61 -13.00
CA VAL A 100 4.00 6.52 -11.84
C VAL A 100 4.41 5.70 -10.63
N CYS A 101 5.54 6.07 -10.03
CA CYS A 101 6.18 5.36 -8.94
C CYS A 101 5.99 6.10 -7.62
N ASN A 102 5.73 5.35 -6.56
CA ASN A 102 5.65 5.81 -5.18
C ASN A 102 6.69 5.03 -4.37
N GLU A 103 7.88 5.60 -4.22
CA GLU A 103 8.95 5.03 -3.40
C GLU A 103 8.82 5.50 -1.96
N VAL A 104 9.00 4.59 -1.02
CA VAL A 104 8.88 4.87 0.40
C VAL A 104 10.09 4.32 1.17
N SER A 105 10.38 4.93 2.30
CA SER A 105 11.41 4.41 3.20
C SER A 105 10.93 3.14 3.93
N LYS A 106 11.87 2.35 4.46
CA LYS A 106 11.58 1.04 5.08
C LYS A 106 10.76 1.11 6.37
N GLU A 107 10.56 2.32 6.90
CA GLU A 107 9.67 2.58 8.03
C GLU A 107 8.20 2.34 7.68
N PHE A 108 7.85 2.43 6.39
CA PHE A 108 6.52 2.05 5.92
C PHE A 108 6.40 0.54 5.81
N LYS A 109 5.84 -0.09 6.84
CA LYS A 109 5.77 -1.56 6.99
C LYS A 109 4.50 -2.18 6.43
N PHE A 110 3.52 -1.37 6.03
CA PHE A 110 2.20 -1.81 5.59
C PHE A 110 1.72 -1.05 4.37
N TRP A 111 0.80 -1.68 3.65
CA TRP A 111 -0.01 -1.08 2.59
C TRP A 111 -1.48 -1.27 2.91
N ASN A 112 -2.25 -0.18 2.93
CA ASN A 112 -3.70 -0.21 2.93
C ASN A 112 -4.21 0.05 1.51
N MET A 113 -5.20 -0.73 1.06
CA MET A 113 -5.76 -0.62 -0.28
C MET A 113 -7.21 -0.17 -0.19
N TRP A 114 -7.54 0.88 -0.94
CA TRP A 114 -8.88 1.43 -0.98
C TRP A 114 -9.23 2.00 -2.36
N ASN A 115 -10.48 1.87 -2.82
CA ASN A 115 -10.93 2.45 -4.09
C ASN A 115 -12.40 2.88 -4.08
N ASP A 116 -12.96 3.19 -2.92
CA ASP A 116 -14.39 3.55 -2.78
C ASP A 116 -15.32 2.53 -3.47
N LYS A 117 -15.04 1.25 -3.31
CA LYS A 117 -15.79 0.15 -3.94
C LYS A 117 -15.78 0.16 -5.47
N GLY A 118 -14.76 0.77 -6.07
CA GLY A 118 -14.60 0.85 -7.52
C GLY A 118 -15.52 1.86 -8.23
N ASN A 119 -16.14 2.77 -7.47
CA ASN A 119 -17.18 3.65 -8.02
C ASN A 119 -16.64 4.86 -8.80
N LYS A 120 -15.35 5.21 -8.67
CA LYS A 120 -14.82 6.50 -9.13
C LYS A 120 -13.57 6.43 -10.01
N GLY A 121 -13.19 5.25 -10.49
CA GLY A 121 -12.03 5.09 -11.37
C GLY A 121 -10.70 5.48 -10.75
N TYR A 122 -10.53 5.35 -9.44
CA TYR A 122 -9.26 5.56 -8.78
C TYR A 122 -8.92 4.41 -7.83
N PHE A 123 -7.64 4.34 -7.47
CA PHE A 123 -7.11 3.38 -6.53
C PHE A 123 -6.08 4.03 -5.62
N CYS A 124 -6.17 3.74 -4.32
CA CYS A 124 -5.33 4.35 -3.30
C CYS A 124 -4.47 3.28 -2.60
N PRO A 125 -3.22 3.07 -3.04
CA PRO A 125 -2.24 2.30 -2.27
C PRO A 125 -1.63 3.23 -1.22
N GLU A 126 -1.99 3.01 0.03
CA GLU A 126 -1.65 3.88 1.15
C GLU A 126 -0.54 3.23 1.98
N PRO A 127 0.71 3.71 1.91
CA PRO A 127 1.77 3.21 2.76
C PRO A 127 1.56 3.69 4.20
N MET A 128 1.78 2.77 5.16
CA MET A 128 1.62 3.02 6.58
C MET A 128 2.84 2.54 7.35
N THR A 129 3.25 3.30 8.37
CA THR A 129 4.37 2.91 9.23
C THR A 129 3.97 1.89 10.30
N ALA A 130 2.70 1.89 10.69
CA ALA A 130 2.14 0.96 11.68
C ALA A 130 0.74 0.49 11.28
N MET A 131 0.30 -0.64 11.84
CA MET A 131 -1.08 -1.12 11.71
C MET A 131 -2.06 -0.08 12.28
N ILE A 132 -3.24 -0.02 11.69
CA ILE A 132 -4.36 0.74 12.25
C ILE A 132 -4.56 0.28 13.70
N ASN A 133 -4.74 1.24 14.62
CA ASN A 133 -4.94 0.98 16.05
C ASN A 133 -3.76 0.25 16.75
N SER A 134 -2.55 0.34 16.20
CA SER A 134 -1.36 -0.36 16.72
C SER A 134 -1.11 -0.19 18.22
N PRO A 135 -1.41 0.96 18.90
CA PRO A 135 -1.21 1.09 20.35
C PRO A 135 -2.06 0.15 21.21
N ASN A 136 -3.15 -0.39 20.65
CA ASN A 136 -4.10 -1.26 21.37
C ASN A 136 -4.03 -2.72 20.90
N LEU A 137 -3.05 -3.08 20.08
CA LEU A 137 -2.84 -4.46 19.65
C LEU A 137 -1.92 -5.19 20.61
N SER A 138 -2.18 -6.48 20.83
CA SER A 138 -1.31 -7.35 21.64
C SER A 138 -0.11 -7.92 20.85
N LEU A 139 0.07 -7.47 19.61
CA LEU A 139 1.17 -7.89 18.75
C LEU A 139 2.49 -7.24 19.19
N PRO A 140 3.64 -7.94 19.04
CA PRO A 140 4.95 -7.32 19.18
C PRO A 140 5.09 -6.06 18.32
N ASN A 141 5.82 -5.07 18.79
CA ASN A 141 6.01 -3.79 18.09
C ASN A 141 6.63 -3.98 16.68
N GLU A 142 7.51 -4.95 16.52
CA GLU A 142 8.13 -5.30 15.25
C GLU A 142 7.10 -5.77 14.22
N VAL A 143 6.04 -6.45 14.68
CA VAL A 143 4.95 -6.97 13.86
C VAL A 143 3.90 -5.92 13.59
N SER A 144 3.46 -5.20 14.63
CA SER A 144 2.44 -4.15 14.51
C SER A 144 2.96 -2.84 13.92
N GLY A 145 4.28 -2.66 13.89
CA GLY A 145 4.93 -1.39 13.52
C GLY A 145 4.76 -0.29 14.56
N TYR A 146 4.23 -0.62 15.74
CA TYR A 146 4.07 0.36 16.82
C TYR A 146 5.41 0.97 17.21
N GLU A 147 5.45 2.28 17.27
CA GLU A 147 6.63 3.05 17.62
C GLU A 147 6.27 4.18 18.59
N GLU A 148 7.17 4.48 19.53
CA GLU A 148 7.04 5.61 20.44
C GLU A 148 8.23 6.54 20.34
N ILE A 149 7.97 7.84 20.26
CA ILE A 149 9.02 8.86 20.36
C ILE A 149 9.14 9.29 21.82
N THR A 150 10.31 9.07 22.38
CA THR A 150 10.69 9.58 23.70
C THR A 150 11.48 10.90 23.57
N LYS A 151 11.64 11.63 24.68
CA LYS A 151 12.41 12.90 24.69
C LYS A 151 13.83 12.70 24.15
N GLY A 152 14.20 13.50 23.17
CA GLY A 152 15.50 13.45 22.51
C GLY A 152 15.62 12.49 21.35
N HIS A 153 14.57 11.70 21.06
CA HIS A 153 14.53 10.80 19.90
C HIS A 153 13.73 11.42 18.75
N THR A 154 14.05 11.00 17.53
CA THR A 154 13.40 11.46 16.31
C THR A 154 13.01 10.24 15.46
N PHE A 155 11.76 10.15 15.07
CA PHE A 155 11.31 9.23 14.02
C PHE A 155 11.44 9.95 12.67
N LYS A 156 11.98 9.26 11.66
CA LYS A 156 12.13 9.77 10.30
C LYS A 156 11.61 8.75 9.31
N CYS A 157 10.81 9.21 8.38
CA CYS A 157 10.41 8.45 7.19
C CYS A 157 10.34 9.41 6.01
N TRP A 158 10.34 8.87 4.79
CA TRP A 158 10.20 9.67 3.58
C TRP A 158 9.41 8.92 2.53
N GLN A 159 8.81 9.67 1.62
CA GLN A 159 8.09 9.21 0.46
C GLN A 159 8.41 10.13 -0.70
N ARG A 160 8.56 9.58 -1.91
CA ARG A 160 8.69 10.36 -3.13
C ARG A 160 7.87 9.76 -4.28
N PHE A 161 7.39 10.63 -5.14
CA PHE A 161 6.74 10.28 -6.40
C PHE A 161 7.64 10.67 -7.56
N PHE A 162 7.68 9.82 -8.57
CA PHE A 162 8.39 10.09 -9.82
C PHE A 162 7.75 9.30 -10.96
N THR A 163 8.10 9.66 -12.20
CA THR A 163 7.65 8.99 -13.42
C THR A 163 8.83 8.36 -14.14
N GLU A 164 8.57 7.26 -14.80
CA GLU A 164 9.48 6.57 -15.73
C GLU A 164 8.79 6.25 -17.05
#